data_f7a68a32510d045ac7152c7ee10d91c5
#
_entry.id   f7a68a32510d045ac7152c7ee10d91c5
#
_cell.length_a   1.000
_cell.length_b   1.000
_cell.length_c   1.000
_cell.angle_alpha   90.00
_cell.angle_beta   90.00
_cell.angle_gamma   90.00
#
_symmetry.space_group_name_H-M   'P 1'
#
loop_
_entity.id
_entity.type
_entity.pdbx_description
1 polymer ?
#
loop_
_entity_poly.entity_id
_entity_poly.type
_entity_poly.pdbx_seq_one_letter_code
_entity_poly.pdbx_strand_id
1 'polypeptide(L)'
;MDGVESYITVAVVIIGAVGVMIVIRNSLRAVVSNRRVYRMMLACGIDKTKARNPNELLEIDMQDVRRRCRRCPAPETCDRWLNGEMVPGNDFCPNAARFMAAAEDSQRRVTYDPARRPGRRLDS
;
A
#
# COMPACT_ATOMS: atom_id res chain seq x y z
N MET A 1 -29.02 6.05 -46.02
CA MET A 1 -27.94 5.17 -45.59
C MET A 1 -26.89 5.94 -44.79
N ASP A 2 -26.68 7.22 -45.05
CA ASP A 2 -25.66 8.06 -44.37
C ASP A 2 -25.91 8.29 -42.86
N GLY A 3 -27.16 8.21 -42.40
CA GLY A 3 -27.51 8.38 -41.00
C GLY A 3 -27.03 7.24 -40.07
N VAL A 4 -27.10 6.01 -40.53
CA VAL A 4 -26.75 4.83 -39.72
C VAL A 4 -25.23 4.75 -39.49
N GLU A 5 -24.44 5.04 -40.51
CA GLU A 5 -22.98 5.07 -40.39
C GLU A 5 -22.50 6.16 -39.43
N SER A 6 -23.17 7.32 -39.46
CA SER A 6 -22.87 8.40 -38.49
C SER A 6 -23.17 8.00 -37.07
N TYR A 7 -24.27 7.33 -36.77
CA TYR A 7 -24.60 6.83 -35.45
C TYR A 7 -23.63 5.77 -34.95
N ILE A 8 -23.20 4.85 -35.80
CA ILE A 8 -22.24 3.82 -35.48
C ILE A 8 -20.89 4.46 -35.13
N THR A 9 -20.42 5.40 -35.90
CA THR A 9 -19.16 6.11 -35.65
C THR A 9 -19.21 6.85 -34.30
N VAL A 10 -20.27 7.58 -34.03
CA VAL A 10 -20.47 8.29 -32.78
C VAL A 10 -20.49 7.31 -31.59
N ALA A 11 -21.22 6.20 -31.70
CA ALA A 11 -21.29 5.18 -30.67
C ALA A 11 -19.92 4.58 -30.37
N VAL A 12 -19.12 4.24 -31.37
CA VAL A 12 -17.77 3.70 -31.24
C VAL A 12 -16.84 4.70 -30.54
N VAL A 13 -16.92 5.98 -30.90
CA VAL A 13 -16.12 7.04 -30.25
C VAL A 13 -16.50 7.18 -28.78
N ILE A 14 -17.79 7.18 -28.45
CA ILE A 14 -18.26 7.30 -27.06
C ILE A 14 -17.79 6.09 -26.23
N ILE A 15 -17.96 4.86 -26.75
CA ILE A 15 -17.53 3.65 -26.05
C ILE A 15 -16.00 3.67 -25.83
N GLY A 16 -15.23 4.07 -26.82
CA GLY A 16 -13.79 4.23 -26.71
C GLY A 16 -13.40 5.27 -25.65
N ALA A 17 -14.03 6.43 -25.63
CA ALA A 17 -13.78 7.48 -24.65
C ALA A 17 -14.12 7.02 -23.21
N VAL A 18 -15.25 6.34 -23.03
CA VAL A 18 -15.64 5.77 -21.73
C VAL A 18 -14.64 4.70 -21.29
N GLY A 19 -14.20 3.82 -22.19
CA GLY A 19 -13.18 2.81 -21.91
C GLY A 19 -11.86 3.42 -21.43
N VAL A 20 -11.36 4.43 -22.11
CA VAL A 20 -10.15 5.16 -21.73
C VAL A 20 -10.33 5.83 -20.36
N MET A 21 -11.46 6.47 -20.12
CA MET A 21 -11.76 7.11 -18.84
C MET A 21 -11.74 6.11 -17.68
N ILE A 22 -12.32 4.92 -17.86
CA ILE A 22 -12.31 3.85 -16.85
C ILE A 22 -10.88 3.39 -16.56
N VAL A 23 -10.07 3.18 -17.59
CA VAL A 23 -8.67 2.77 -17.44
C VAL A 23 -7.87 3.82 -16.66
N ILE A 24 -8.00 5.09 -17.02
CA ILE A 24 -7.33 6.19 -16.33
C ILE A 24 -7.75 6.26 -14.85
N ARG A 25 -9.05 6.20 -14.55
CA ARG A 25 -9.55 6.19 -13.17
C ARG A 25 -9.00 5.04 -12.36
N ASN A 26 -8.98 3.84 -12.92
CA ASN A 26 -8.47 2.66 -12.22
C ASN A 26 -6.96 2.76 -11.98
N SER A 27 -6.20 3.26 -12.93
CA SER A 27 -4.76 3.49 -12.79
C SER A 27 -4.46 4.53 -11.70
N LEU A 28 -5.17 5.66 -11.70
CA LEU A 28 -5.00 6.70 -10.66
C LEU A 28 -5.35 6.17 -9.27
N ARG A 29 -6.43 5.41 -9.13
CA ARG A 29 -6.81 4.77 -7.85
C ARG A 29 -5.73 3.80 -7.37
N ALA A 30 -5.13 3.02 -8.27
CA ALA A 30 -4.05 2.10 -7.92
C ALA A 30 -2.81 2.86 -7.41
N VAL A 31 -2.41 3.94 -8.07
CA VAL A 31 -1.27 4.77 -7.67
C VAL A 31 -1.51 5.41 -6.30
N VAL A 32 -2.68 6.00 -6.08
CA VAL A 32 -3.05 6.63 -4.79
C VAL A 32 -3.09 5.59 -3.68
N SER A 33 -3.68 4.43 -3.93
CA SER A 33 -3.75 3.33 -2.96
C SER A 33 -2.34 2.81 -2.60
N ASN A 34 -1.46 2.61 -3.57
CA ASN A 34 -0.10 2.16 -3.31
C ASN A 34 0.70 3.18 -2.48
N ARG A 35 0.50 4.47 -2.73
CA ARG A 35 1.12 5.53 -1.93
C ARG A 35 0.62 5.52 -0.48
N ARG A 36 -0.68 5.30 -0.24
CA ARG A 36 -1.24 5.14 1.11
C ARG A 36 -0.66 3.92 1.82
N VAL A 37 -0.60 2.77 1.13
CA VAL A 37 0.01 1.55 1.68
C VAL A 37 1.43 1.83 2.14
N TYR A 38 2.26 2.44 1.30
CA TYR A 38 3.63 2.78 1.66
C TYR A 38 3.72 3.70 2.88
N ARG A 39 2.95 4.79 2.89
CA ARG A 39 2.92 5.73 4.03
C ARG A 39 2.44 5.05 5.32
N MET A 40 1.44 4.18 5.22
CA MET A 40 0.91 3.44 6.36
C MET A 40 1.91 2.43 6.91
N MET A 41 2.66 1.74 6.05
CA MET A 41 3.75 0.86 6.47
C MET A 41 4.80 1.61 7.28
N LEU A 42 5.22 2.79 6.81
CA LEU A 42 6.17 3.65 7.55
C LEU A 42 5.59 4.12 8.89
N ALA A 43 4.33 4.54 8.91
CA ALA A 43 3.66 5.01 10.11
C ALA A 43 3.47 3.91 11.16
N CYS A 44 3.35 2.65 10.75
CA CYS A 44 3.30 1.49 11.64
C CYS A 44 4.68 0.99 12.09
N GLY A 45 5.77 1.62 11.67
CA GLY A 45 7.13 1.30 12.12
C GLY A 45 7.90 0.32 11.23
N ILE A 46 7.42 0.02 10.03
CA ILE A 46 8.18 -0.78 9.05
C ILE A 46 9.32 0.07 8.50
N ASP A 47 10.51 -0.50 8.46
CA ASP A 47 11.68 0.18 7.93
C ASP A 47 11.52 0.58 6.46
N LYS A 48 12.07 1.75 6.11
CA LYS A 48 11.94 2.36 4.78
C LYS A 48 12.46 1.47 3.65
N THR A 49 13.52 0.71 3.88
CA THR A 49 14.08 -0.22 2.88
C THR A 49 13.11 -1.36 2.60
N LYS A 50 12.52 -1.95 3.63
CA LYS A 50 11.50 -3.00 3.52
C LYS A 50 10.20 -2.49 2.93
N ALA A 51 9.78 -1.28 3.28
CA ALA A 51 8.60 -0.67 2.71
C ALA A 51 8.73 -0.39 1.20
N ARG A 52 9.94 -0.15 0.70
CA ARG A 52 10.23 -0.02 -0.74
C ARG A 52 10.25 -1.35 -1.48
N ASN A 53 10.73 -2.41 -0.82
CA ASN A 53 10.83 -3.77 -1.36
C ASN A 53 9.93 -4.72 -0.54
N PRO A 54 8.60 -4.57 -0.62
CA PRO A 54 7.69 -5.31 0.24
C PRO A 54 7.71 -6.83 0.01
N ASN A 55 8.31 -7.31 -1.07
CA ASN A 55 8.53 -8.73 -1.31
C ASN A 55 9.51 -9.37 -0.31
N GLU A 56 10.31 -8.56 0.37
CA GLU A 56 11.19 -9.01 1.46
C GLU A 56 10.43 -9.22 2.78
N LEU A 57 9.20 -8.74 2.87
CA LEU A 57 8.30 -8.99 4.00
C LEU A 57 7.57 -10.33 3.79
N LEU A 58 8.24 -11.41 4.10
CA LEU A 58 7.77 -12.78 3.87
C LEU A 58 6.42 -13.11 4.55
N GLU A 59 6.02 -12.34 5.54
CA GLU A 59 4.82 -12.57 6.35
C GLU A 59 3.59 -11.78 5.88
N ILE A 60 3.76 -10.87 4.93
CA ILE A 60 2.68 -10.02 4.43
C ILE A 60 2.38 -10.34 2.97
N ASP A 61 1.15 -10.80 2.71
CA ASP A 61 0.63 -10.85 1.35
C ASP A 61 0.29 -9.43 0.87
N MET A 62 1.20 -8.86 0.09
CA MET A 62 1.05 -7.51 -0.45
C MET A 62 -0.11 -7.37 -1.45
N GLN A 63 -0.54 -8.45 -2.08
CA GLN A 63 -1.71 -8.41 -2.95
C GLN A 63 -2.98 -8.23 -2.13
N ASP A 64 -3.10 -8.96 -1.01
CA ASP A 64 -4.23 -8.81 -0.08
C ASP A 64 -4.23 -7.42 0.59
N VAL A 65 -3.07 -6.94 1.01
CA VAL A 65 -2.91 -5.58 1.55
C VAL A 65 -3.39 -4.51 0.57
N ARG A 66 -2.97 -4.58 -0.68
CA ARG A 66 -3.39 -3.62 -1.72
C ARG A 66 -4.87 -3.72 -2.02
N ARG A 67 -5.42 -4.94 -2.04
CA ARG A 67 -6.86 -5.17 -2.23
C ARG A 67 -7.67 -4.53 -1.11
N ARG A 68 -7.29 -4.76 0.14
CA ARG A 68 -7.95 -4.17 1.32
C ARG A 68 -7.85 -2.64 1.32
N CYS A 69 -6.69 -2.09 0.98
CA CYS A 69 -6.50 -0.64 0.88
C CYS A 69 -7.40 -0.01 -0.20
N ARG A 70 -7.51 -0.64 -1.37
CA ARG A 70 -8.41 -0.15 -2.44
C ARG A 70 -9.89 -0.19 -2.06
N ARG A 71 -10.29 -1.13 -1.21
CA ARG A 71 -11.66 -1.31 -0.70
C ARG A 71 -11.88 -0.69 0.67
N CYS A 72 -10.91 0.07 1.17
CA CYS A 72 -11.00 0.67 2.48
C CYS A 72 -12.25 1.57 2.60
N PRO A 73 -13.07 1.39 3.65
CA PRO A 73 -14.27 2.20 3.85
C PRO A 73 -13.97 3.63 4.33
N ALA A 74 -12.75 3.89 4.80
CA ALA A 74 -12.36 5.16 5.40
C ALA A 74 -11.07 5.75 4.80
N PRO A 75 -10.97 5.94 3.48
CA PRO A 75 -9.74 6.45 2.85
C PRO A 75 -9.43 7.89 3.25
N GLU A 76 -10.42 8.72 3.47
CA GLU A 76 -10.25 10.12 3.89
C GLU A 76 -9.74 10.20 5.34
N THR A 77 -10.24 9.35 6.21
CA THR A 77 -9.75 9.22 7.59
C THR A 77 -8.28 8.80 7.61
N CYS A 78 -7.90 7.86 6.74
CA CYS A 78 -6.52 7.43 6.57
C CYS A 78 -5.61 8.60 6.12
N ASP A 79 -6.02 9.37 5.12
CA ASP A 79 -5.24 10.51 4.62
C ASP A 79 -5.07 11.59 5.71
N ARG A 80 -6.11 11.90 6.48
CA ARG A 80 -6.04 12.85 7.59
C ARG A 80 -5.13 12.35 8.70
N TRP A 81 -5.24 11.09 9.06
CA TRP A 81 -4.38 10.47 10.07
C TRP A 81 -2.90 10.49 9.65
N LEU A 82 -2.61 10.14 8.39
CA LEU A 82 -1.25 10.18 7.83
C LEU A 82 -0.68 11.60 7.73
N ASN A 83 -1.53 12.61 7.66
CA ASN A 83 -1.13 14.01 7.68
C ASN A 83 -0.99 14.59 9.11
N GLY A 84 -1.23 13.78 10.14
CA GLY A 84 -1.12 14.20 11.54
C GLY A 84 -2.30 15.01 12.06
N GLU A 85 -3.43 15.00 11.35
CA GLU A 85 -4.63 15.78 11.71
C GLU A 85 -5.52 15.11 12.76
N MET A 86 -5.25 13.84 13.09
CA MET A 86 -6.07 13.03 14.00
C MET A 86 -5.26 12.50 15.17
N VAL A 87 -5.97 12.26 16.27
CA VAL A 87 -5.42 11.66 17.50
C VAL A 87 -4.87 10.25 17.21
N PRO A 88 -3.82 9.80 17.94
CA PRO A 88 -3.22 8.49 17.75
C PRO A 88 -4.24 7.35 17.81
N GLY A 89 -4.26 6.52 16.81
CA GLY A 89 -5.14 5.36 16.68
C GLY A 89 -5.36 5.02 15.22
N ASN A 90 -5.17 3.78 14.85
CA ASN A 90 -5.23 3.30 13.47
C ASN A 90 -6.26 2.19 13.27
N ASP A 91 -7.25 2.10 14.16
CA ASP A 91 -8.29 1.06 14.14
C ASP A 91 -9.16 1.09 12.87
N PHE A 92 -9.22 2.24 12.20
CA PHE A 92 -9.92 2.39 10.93
C PHE A 92 -9.26 1.62 9.79
N CYS A 93 -7.96 1.28 9.90
CA CYS A 93 -7.19 0.65 8.83
C CYS A 93 -7.24 -0.88 8.93
N PRO A 94 -7.76 -1.59 7.91
CA PRO A 94 -7.85 -3.05 7.94
C PRO A 94 -6.47 -3.76 7.85
N ASN A 95 -5.42 -3.03 7.51
CA ASN A 95 -4.07 -3.55 7.40
C ASN A 95 -3.16 -3.17 8.59
N ALA A 96 -3.59 -2.28 9.47
CA ALA A 96 -2.75 -1.73 10.54
C ALA A 96 -2.16 -2.81 11.45
N ALA A 97 -2.98 -3.75 11.92
CA ALA A 97 -2.53 -4.84 12.79
C ALA A 97 -1.43 -5.70 12.14
N ARG A 98 -1.54 -5.95 10.82
CA ARG A 98 -0.54 -6.72 10.07
C ARG A 98 0.78 -5.97 9.95
N PHE A 99 0.73 -4.67 9.70
CA PHE A 99 1.93 -3.84 9.61
C PHE A 99 2.63 -3.72 10.97
N MET A 100 1.88 -3.59 12.04
CA MET A 100 2.43 -3.55 13.39
C MET A 100 3.11 -4.87 13.76
N ALA A 101 2.46 -6.00 13.48
CA ALA A 101 3.05 -7.33 13.72
C ALA A 101 4.34 -7.54 12.92
N ALA A 102 4.37 -7.13 11.66
CA ALA A 102 5.57 -7.22 10.82
C ALA A 102 6.70 -6.31 11.29
N ALA A 103 6.37 -5.12 11.82
CA ALA A 103 7.36 -4.22 12.40
C ALA A 103 7.99 -4.82 13.66
N GLU A 104 7.19 -5.40 14.55
CA GLU A 104 7.67 -6.08 15.76
C GLU A 104 8.59 -7.27 15.43
N ASP A 105 8.19 -8.12 14.48
CA ASP A 105 9.01 -9.26 14.06
C ASP A 105 10.34 -8.81 13.46
N SER A 106 10.32 -7.76 12.67
CA SER A 106 11.53 -7.16 12.11
C SER A 106 12.48 -6.66 13.20
N GLN A 107 11.96 -6.03 14.25
CA GLN A 107 12.75 -5.57 15.38
C GLN A 107 13.34 -6.73 16.18
N ARG A 108 12.57 -7.80 16.43
CA ARG A 108 13.06 -9.01 17.12
C ARG A 108 14.22 -9.65 16.36
N ARG A 109 14.14 -9.75 15.03
CA ARG A 109 15.20 -10.33 14.19
C ARG A 109 16.49 -9.50 14.23
N VAL A 110 16.38 -8.17 14.27
CA VAL A 110 17.54 -7.28 14.41
C VAL A 110 18.20 -7.44 15.78
N THR A 111 17.41 -7.65 16.83
CA THR A 111 17.92 -7.84 18.20
C THR A 111 18.53 -9.23 18.39
N TYR A 112 18.04 -10.23 17.66
CA TYR A 112 18.55 -11.59 17.66
C TYR A 112 19.41 -11.86 16.42
N ASP A 113 20.49 -11.11 16.24
CA ASP A 113 21.53 -11.45 15.27
C ASP A 113 22.55 -12.38 15.94
N PRO A 114 22.56 -13.71 15.64
CA PRO A 114 23.52 -14.64 16.20
C PRO A 114 24.96 -14.35 15.76
N ALA A 115 25.18 -13.53 14.74
CA ALA A 115 26.49 -13.05 14.32
C ALA A 115 27.01 -11.90 15.20
N ARG A 116 26.12 -11.19 15.90
CA ARG A 116 26.46 -10.21 16.94
C ARG A 116 26.61 -10.89 18.29
N ARG A 117 27.53 -11.83 18.45
CA ARG A 117 27.94 -12.29 19.80
C ARG A 117 28.63 -11.13 20.50
N PRO A 118 28.08 -10.60 21.62
CA PRO A 118 28.85 -9.70 22.46
C PRO A 118 29.95 -10.53 23.13
N GLY A 119 31.20 -10.24 22.79
CA GLY A 119 32.34 -10.69 23.58
C GLY A 119 33.06 -11.94 23.09
N ARG A 120 33.73 -11.86 21.92
CA ARG A 120 35.01 -12.53 21.86
C ARG A 120 36.07 -11.52 22.34
N ARG A 121 36.32 -11.48 23.64
CA ARG A 121 37.59 -10.93 24.11
C ARG A 121 38.69 -11.72 23.42
N LEU A 122 39.47 -11.03 22.65
CA LEU A 122 40.78 -11.52 22.25
C LEU A 122 41.66 -11.34 23.48
N ASP A 123 41.65 -12.35 24.36
CA ASP A 123 42.72 -12.50 25.33
C ASP A 123 43.92 -13.04 24.57
N SER A 124 44.84 -12.14 24.33
CA SER A 124 46.22 -12.43 23.88
C SER A 124 47.07 -12.91 25.01
#